data_8eee021c49f401d6763769450a96b5ab
#
_entry.id   8eee021c49f401d6763769450a96b5ab
#
_cell.length_a   1.000
_cell.length_b   1.000
_cell.length_c   1.000
_cell.angle_alpha   90.00
_cell.angle_beta   90.00
_cell.angle_gamma   90.00
#
_symmetry.space_group_name_H-M   'P 1'
#
loop_
_entity.id
_entity.type
_entity.pdbx_description
1 polymer ?
#
loop_
_entity_poly.entity_id
_entity_poly.type
_entity_poly.pdbx_seq_one_letter_code
_entity_poly.pdbx_strand_id
1 'polypeptide(L)'
;MVNVQCFTKKGLYHKKKGEESQDAIIVYNEQNGLTVAAVCDGASFSAYSGTAARVVAKSISKYLCDNFEKLLIMNRQDMQMLLAKEIENLLLHEATELGIDAKLLATTICAVAIDDSGRWVGAHLGDGKCYGKREKVIIFNIYPDRKIL
;
A
#
# COMPACT_ATOMS: atom_id res chain seq x y z
N MET A 1 -20.80 -7.99 5.10
CA MET A 1 -19.42 -8.22 5.65
C MET A 1 -18.52 -8.72 4.54
N VAL A 2 -17.43 -8.02 4.27
CA VAL A 2 -16.45 -8.37 3.24
C VAL A 2 -15.58 -9.53 3.78
N ASN A 3 -15.43 -10.60 3.00
CA ASN A 3 -14.53 -11.71 3.34
C ASN A 3 -13.20 -11.50 2.62
N VAL A 4 -12.10 -11.43 3.38
CA VAL A 4 -10.75 -11.23 2.84
C VAL A 4 -9.94 -12.50 3.05
N GLN A 5 -9.33 -12.99 1.98
CA GLN A 5 -8.32 -14.03 2.04
C GLN A 5 -7.00 -13.44 1.53
N CYS A 6 -5.95 -13.54 2.33
CA CYS A 6 -4.63 -13.08 1.95
C CYS A 6 -3.62 -14.23 2.06
N PHE A 7 -2.62 -14.19 1.19
CA PHE A 7 -1.57 -15.20 1.16
C PHE A 7 -0.24 -14.53 0.81
N THR A 8 0.80 -14.87 1.56
CA THR A 8 2.18 -14.51 1.24
C THR A 8 3.07 -15.73 1.34
N LYS A 9 4.08 -15.81 0.50
CA LYS A 9 5.03 -16.93 0.51
C LYS A 9 6.44 -16.39 0.25
N LYS A 10 7.31 -16.58 1.22
CA LYS A 10 8.73 -16.25 1.09
C LYS A 10 9.36 -16.99 -0.10
N GLY A 11 9.94 -16.25 -1.04
CA GLY A 11 10.59 -16.78 -2.22
C GLY A 11 11.78 -17.71 -1.88
N LEU A 12 12.08 -18.66 -2.77
CA LEU A 12 13.19 -19.62 -2.57
C LEU A 12 14.54 -18.94 -2.43
N TYR A 13 14.76 -17.83 -3.11
CA TYR A 13 15.99 -17.04 -3.02
C TYR A 13 16.22 -16.50 -1.61
N HIS A 14 15.26 -15.82 -1.02
CA HIS A 14 15.33 -15.32 0.35
C HIS A 14 15.39 -16.43 1.40
N LYS A 15 14.74 -17.58 1.12
CA LYS A 15 14.88 -18.77 1.99
C LYS A 15 16.31 -19.29 2.03
N LYS A 16 16.97 -19.39 0.87
CA LYS A 16 18.36 -19.87 0.77
C LYS A 16 19.37 -18.95 1.44
N LYS A 17 19.11 -17.65 1.42
CA LYS A 17 19.97 -16.62 2.06
C LYS A 17 19.67 -16.38 3.54
N GLY A 18 18.60 -16.98 4.08
CA GLY A 18 18.17 -16.70 5.46
C GLY A 18 17.57 -15.28 5.64
N GLU A 19 17.33 -14.55 4.56
CA GLU A 19 16.75 -13.19 4.58
C GLU A 19 15.25 -13.24 4.89
N GLU A 20 14.69 -12.22 5.52
CA GLU A 20 13.23 -12.07 5.70
C GLU A 20 12.53 -11.78 4.37
N SER A 21 11.20 -11.98 4.31
CA SER A 21 10.40 -11.51 3.19
C SER A 21 10.39 -9.99 3.16
N GLN A 22 10.54 -9.43 1.97
CA GLN A 22 10.47 -7.98 1.74
C GLN A 22 9.03 -7.52 1.48
N ASP A 23 8.07 -8.47 1.40
CA ASP A 23 6.66 -8.19 1.20
C ASP A 23 5.95 -7.96 2.54
N ALA A 24 4.94 -7.10 2.53
CA ALA A 24 4.04 -6.86 3.64
C ALA A 24 2.58 -6.96 3.21
N ILE A 25 1.75 -7.59 4.04
CA ILE A 25 0.30 -7.64 3.88
C ILE A 25 -0.33 -7.16 5.18
N ILE A 26 -1.28 -6.25 5.06
CA ILE A 26 -2.10 -5.75 6.18
C ILE A 26 -3.56 -5.90 5.80
N VAL A 27 -4.37 -6.35 6.74
CA VAL A 27 -5.84 -6.38 6.63
C VAL A 27 -6.43 -5.84 7.93
N TYR A 28 -7.30 -4.86 7.81
CA TYR A 28 -8.14 -4.35 8.90
C TYR A 28 -9.61 -4.59 8.57
N ASN A 29 -10.35 -5.09 9.56
CA ASN A 29 -11.80 -5.15 9.55
C ASN A 29 -12.30 -4.26 10.69
N GLU A 30 -12.89 -3.13 10.36
CA GLU A 30 -13.43 -2.20 11.33
C GLU A 30 -14.86 -2.57 11.73
N GLN A 31 -15.24 -2.25 12.97
CA GLN A 31 -16.59 -2.55 13.49
C GLN A 31 -17.71 -1.81 12.72
N ASN A 32 -17.36 -0.74 12.00
CA ASN A 32 -18.28 0.05 11.16
C ASN A 32 -18.54 -0.58 9.78
N GLY A 33 -18.09 -1.81 9.51
CA GLY A 33 -18.28 -2.50 8.23
C GLY A 33 -17.27 -2.11 7.15
N LEU A 34 -16.22 -1.34 7.51
CA LEU A 34 -15.12 -1.01 6.60
C LEU A 34 -14.04 -2.08 6.66
N THR A 35 -13.66 -2.60 5.51
CA THR A 35 -12.54 -3.53 5.34
C THR A 35 -11.44 -2.86 4.53
N VAL A 36 -10.22 -2.88 5.04
CA VAL A 36 -9.05 -2.32 4.35
C VAL A 36 -8.00 -3.40 4.19
N ALA A 37 -7.44 -3.54 2.99
CA ALA A 37 -6.35 -4.45 2.69
C ALA A 37 -5.25 -3.72 1.92
N ALA A 38 -3.99 -3.99 2.27
CA ALA A 38 -2.82 -3.49 1.55
C ALA A 38 -1.79 -4.59 1.36
N VAL A 39 -1.19 -4.60 0.18
CA VAL A 39 -0.03 -5.44 -0.19
C VAL A 39 1.06 -4.51 -0.71
N CYS A 40 2.24 -4.63 -0.14
CA CYS A 40 3.42 -3.88 -0.53
C CYS A 40 4.58 -4.85 -0.77
N ASP A 41 5.28 -4.68 -1.89
CA ASP A 41 6.46 -5.46 -2.27
C ASP A 41 7.69 -4.56 -2.20
N GLY A 42 8.64 -4.90 -1.34
CA GLY A 42 9.87 -4.15 -1.15
C GLY A 42 10.86 -4.40 -2.29
N ALA A 43 11.43 -3.35 -2.84
CA ALA A 43 12.36 -3.44 -3.96
C ALA A 43 13.62 -4.23 -3.61
N SER A 44 13.95 -5.25 -4.40
CA SER A 44 15.03 -6.22 -4.12
C SER A 44 16.44 -5.65 -4.07
N PHE A 45 16.65 -4.41 -4.52
CA PHE A 45 17.95 -3.76 -4.52
C PHE A 45 18.36 -3.15 -3.16
N SER A 46 17.47 -3.08 -2.19
CA SER A 46 17.72 -2.45 -0.89
C SER A 46 17.49 -3.40 0.28
N ALA A 47 18.41 -3.36 1.24
CA ALA A 47 18.24 -4.07 2.52
C ALA A 47 17.10 -3.51 3.39
N TYR A 48 16.65 -2.28 3.14
CA TYR A 48 15.60 -1.60 3.90
C TYR A 48 14.21 -1.66 3.24
N SER A 49 14.10 -2.28 2.08
CA SER A 49 12.83 -2.35 1.33
C SER A 49 11.74 -3.13 2.07
N GLY A 50 12.09 -4.17 2.82
CA GLY A 50 11.14 -4.87 3.69
C GLY A 50 10.61 -3.99 4.83
N THR A 51 11.42 -3.07 5.36
CA THR A 51 10.98 -2.06 6.31
C THR A 51 10.03 -1.06 5.65
N ALA A 52 10.38 -0.56 4.46
CA ALA A 52 9.52 0.30 3.66
C ALA A 52 8.15 -0.35 3.40
N ALA A 53 8.14 -1.61 2.95
CA ALA A 53 6.90 -2.34 2.68
C ALA A 53 6.00 -2.43 3.93
N ARG A 54 6.55 -2.77 5.09
CA ARG A 54 5.79 -2.86 6.36
C ARG A 54 5.25 -1.52 6.82
N VAL A 55 6.07 -0.48 6.80
CA VAL A 55 5.70 0.86 7.26
C VAL A 55 4.63 1.46 6.34
N VAL A 56 4.83 1.36 5.02
CA VAL A 56 3.87 1.86 4.03
C VAL A 56 2.56 1.07 4.08
N ALA A 57 2.59 -0.27 4.12
CA ALA A 57 1.37 -1.07 4.21
C ALA A 57 0.52 -0.70 5.44
N LYS A 58 1.15 -0.54 6.60
CA LYS A 58 0.47 -0.12 7.83
C LYS A 58 -0.11 1.28 7.72
N SER A 59 0.69 2.23 7.24
CA SER A 59 0.31 3.63 7.18
C SER A 59 -0.78 3.89 6.14
N ILE A 60 -0.65 3.33 4.92
CA ILE A 60 -1.66 3.51 3.87
C ILE A 60 -2.99 2.86 4.27
N SER A 61 -2.96 1.69 4.91
CA SER A 61 -4.19 1.04 5.38
C SER A 61 -4.91 1.88 6.43
N LYS A 62 -4.15 2.41 7.41
CA LYS A 62 -4.72 3.31 8.42
C LYS A 62 -5.26 4.60 7.78
N TYR A 63 -4.51 5.20 6.86
CA TYR A 63 -4.91 6.42 6.18
C TYR A 63 -6.21 6.23 5.39
N LEU A 64 -6.33 5.14 4.64
CA LEU A 64 -7.55 4.79 3.90
C LEU A 64 -8.73 4.57 4.85
N CYS A 65 -8.51 3.94 6.00
CA CYS A 65 -9.52 3.73 7.01
C CYS A 65 -10.01 5.06 7.61
N ASP A 66 -9.09 5.88 8.09
CA ASP A 66 -9.40 7.14 8.79
C ASP A 66 -10.03 8.20 7.85
N ASN A 67 -9.78 8.12 6.54
CA ASN A 67 -10.20 9.13 5.55
C ASN A 67 -11.18 8.59 4.51
N PHE A 68 -11.77 7.41 4.69
CA PHE A 68 -12.57 6.72 3.67
C PHE A 68 -13.66 7.61 3.04
N GLU A 69 -14.50 8.22 3.84
CA GLU A 69 -15.61 9.08 3.35
C GLU A 69 -15.08 10.32 2.59
N LYS A 70 -13.99 10.92 3.07
CA LYS A 70 -13.34 12.05 2.41
C LYS A 70 -12.78 11.65 1.04
N LEU A 71 -12.13 10.49 0.96
CA LEU A 71 -11.52 9.99 -0.27
C LEU A 71 -12.56 9.59 -1.32
N LEU A 72 -13.73 9.09 -0.91
CA LEU A 72 -14.83 8.73 -1.82
C LEU A 72 -15.36 9.90 -2.64
N ILE A 73 -15.35 11.12 -2.08
CA ILE A 73 -15.85 12.33 -2.74
C ILE A 73 -14.75 13.18 -3.38
N MET A 74 -13.48 12.82 -3.17
CA MET A 74 -12.34 13.54 -3.69
C MET A 74 -12.14 13.20 -5.17
N ASN A 75 -11.76 14.20 -5.98
CA ASN A 75 -11.38 13.92 -7.36
C ASN A 75 -10.04 13.15 -7.40
N ARG A 76 -9.81 12.47 -8.51
CA ARG A 76 -8.66 11.59 -8.69
C ARG A 76 -7.32 12.30 -8.53
N GLN A 77 -7.18 13.50 -9.08
CA GLN A 77 -5.91 14.23 -9.09
C GLN A 77 -5.52 14.69 -7.69
N ASP A 78 -6.47 15.23 -6.93
CA ASP A 78 -6.23 15.64 -5.55
C ASP A 78 -5.92 14.45 -4.65
N MET A 79 -6.60 13.31 -4.85
CA MET A 79 -6.32 12.06 -4.13
C MET A 79 -4.90 11.56 -4.42
N GLN A 80 -4.47 11.57 -5.69
CA GLN A 80 -3.12 11.15 -6.06
C GLN A 80 -2.05 12.02 -5.39
N MET A 81 -2.21 13.34 -5.45
CA MET A 81 -1.27 14.28 -4.82
C MET A 81 -1.22 14.10 -3.30
N LEU A 82 -2.38 13.94 -2.67
CA LEU A 82 -2.48 13.78 -1.24
C LEU A 82 -1.80 12.49 -0.77
N LEU A 83 -2.14 11.35 -1.37
CA LEU A 83 -1.57 10.05 -1.01
C LEU A 83 -0.06 10.01 -1.28
N ALA A 84 0.39 10.58 -2.39
CA ALA A 84 1.81 10.66 -2.70
C ALA A 84 2.59 11.44 -1.63
N LYS A 85 2.08 12.60 -1.24
CA LYS A 85 2.70 13.44 -0.20
C LYS A 85 2.74 12.74 1.16
N GLU A 86 1.67 12.06 1.54
CA GLU A 86 1.62 11.31 2.81
C GLU A 86 2.66 10.18 2.84
N ILE A 87 2.80 9.43 1.75
CA ILE A 87 3.78 8.35 1.64
C ILE A 87 5.20 8.90 1.62
N GLU A 88 5.46 9.96 0.87
CA GLU A 88 6.78 10.61 0.81
C GLU A 88 7.21 11.10 2.20
N ASN A 89 6.34 11.83 2.91
CA ASN A 89 6.62 12.30 4.27
C ASN A 89 6.91 11.15 5.23
N LEU A 90 6.14 10.06 5.13
CA LEU A 90 6.33 8.85 5.93
C LEU A 90 7.72 8.24 5.69
N LEU A 91 8.12 8.07 4.43
CA LEU A 91 9.40 7.47 4.07
C LEU A 91 10.58 8.38 4.46
N LEU A 92 10.45 9.69 4.32
CA LEU A 92 11.45 10.65 4.78
C LEU A 92 11.62 10.61 6.31
N HIS A 93 10.52 10.52 7.05
CA HIS A 93 10.58 10.37 8.51
C HIS A 93 11.27 9.05 8.91
N GLU A 94 10.87 7.93 8.32
CA GLU A 94 11.47 6.63 8.59
C GLU A 94 12.97 6.60 8.24
N ALA A 95 13.36 7.20 7.12
CA ALA A 95 14.76 7.33 6.73
C ALA A 95 15.59 8.11 7.76
N THR A 96 15.00 9.18 8.29
CA THR A 96 15.63 10.01 9.34
C THR A 96 15.82 9.21 10.63
N GLU A 97 14.81 8.48 11.07
CA GLU A 97 14.86 7.63 12.27
C GLU A 97 15.91 6.51 12.13
N LEU A 98 16.06 5.96 10.94
CA LEU A 98 17.04 4.91 10.64
C LEU A 98 18.45 5.46 10.32
N GLY A 99 18.60 6.76 10.10
CA GLY A 99 19.87 7.38 9.71
C GLY A 99 20.38 6.95 8.32
N ILE A 100 19.47 6.73 7.36
CA ILE A 100 19.75 6.25 6.01
C ILE A 100 19.22 7.21 4.93
N ASP A 101 19.67 7.01 3.67
CA ASP A 101 19.09 7.70 2.52
C ASP A 101 17.67 7.16 2.25
N ALA A 102 16.68 8.05 2.09
CA ALA A 102 15.29 7.69 1.80
C ALA A 102 15.15 6.85 0.51
N LYS A 103 16.08 6.95 -0.43
CA LYS A 103 16.13 6.12 -1.65
C LYS A 103 16.26 4.62 -1.36
N LEU A 104 16.73 4.26 -0.17
CA LEU A 104 16.81 2.86 0.26
C LEU A 104 15.46 2.31 0.74
N LEU A 105 14.46 3.16 0.94
CA LEU A 105 13.11 2.79 1.35
C LEU A 105 12.17 2.73 0.14
N ALA A 106 12.37 1.74 -0.73
CA ALA A 106 11.58 1.58 -1.95
C ALA A 106 10.62 0.39 -1.84
N THR A 107 9.34 0.63 -2.15
CA THR A 107 8.29 -0.39 -2.14
C THR A 107 7.17 -0.08 -3.13
N THR A 108 6.42 -1.09 -3.53
CA THR A 108 5.17 -0.96 -4.27
C THR A 108 4.00 -0.75 -3.31
N ILE A 109 2.84 -0.36 -3.82
CA ILE A 109 1.60 -0.23 -3.07
C ILE A 109 0.46 -0.79 -3.89
N CYS A 110 -0.33 -1.68 -3.29
CA CYS A 110 -1.62 -2.11 -3.78
C CYS A 110 -2.56 -2.16 -2.57
N ALA A 111 -3.42 -1.16 -2.42
CA ALA A 111 -4.28 -1.03 -1.26
C ALA A 111 -5.72 -0.73 -1.66
N VAL A 112 -6.68 -1.24 -0.90
CA VAL A 112 -8.10 -1.00 -1.09
C VAL A 112 -8.81 -0.90 0.25
N ALA A 113 -9.74 0.05 0.34
CA ALA A 113 -10.74 0.13 1.38
C ALA A 113 -12.12 -0.08 0.75
N ILE A 114 -12.94 -0.94 1.33
CA ILE A 114 -14.30 -1.24 0.85
C ILE A 114 -15.24 -1.36 2.03
N ASP A 115 -16.43 -0.76 1.92
CA ASP A 115 -17.49 -0.90 2.92
C ASP A 115 -18.50 -2.00 2.58
N ASP A 116 -19.38 -2.32 3.53
CA ASP A 116 -20.43 -3.32 3.37
C ASP A 116 -21.48 -2.96 2.29
N SER A 117 -21.57 -1.69 1.89
CA SER A 117 -22.42 -1.24 0.77
C SER A 117 -21.76 -1.42 -0.60
N GLY A 118 -20.47 -1.78 -0.61
CA GLY A 118 -19.67 -1.99 -1.82
C GLY A 118 -19.08 -0.70 -2.40
N ARG A 119 -19.08 0.42 -1.64
CA ARG A 119 -18.31 1.62 -2.00
C ARG A 119 -16.84 1.32 -1.70
N TRP A 120 -15.94 1.81 -2.53
CA TRP A 120 -14.53 1.51 -2.36
C TRP A 120 -13.60 2.63 -2.83
N VAL A 121 -12.42 2.65 -2.24
CA VAL A 121 -11.28 3.51 -2.63
C VAL A 121 -10.06 2.63 -2.74
N GLY A 122 -9.25 2.81 -3.77
CA GLY A 122 -8.02 2.06 -3.97
C GLY A 122 -6.83 2.94 -4.29
N ALA A 123 -5.65 2.50 -3.89
CA ALA A 123 -4.37 3.11 -4.18
C ALA A 123 -3.42 2.08 -4.79
N HIS A 124 -2.75 2.43 -5.88
CA HIS A 124 -1.80 1.57 -6.56
C HIS A 124 -0.56 2.33 -7.00
N LEU A 125 0.59 1.75 -6.72
CA LEU A 125 1.90 2.22 -7.15
C LEU A 125 2.81 1.03 -7.45
N GLY A 126 3.48 1.04 -8.59
CA GLY A 126 4.43 0.00 -8.98
C GLY A 126 3.85 -0.98 -9.99
N ASP A 127 4.45 -2.17 -10.08
CA ASP A 127 4.15 -3.21 -11.07
C ASP A 127 3.15 -4.28 -10.61
N GLY A 128 2.68 -4.19 -9.35
CA GLY A 128 1.58 -5.00 -8.86
C GLY A 128 0.29 -4.77 -9.67
N LYS A 129 -0.72 -5.62 -9.47
CA LYS A 129 -2.00 -5.48 -10.17
C LYS A 129 -3.16 -5.63 -9.20
N CYS A 130 -4.08 -4.68 -9.23
CA CYS A 130 -5.37 -4.73 -8.58
C CYS A 130 -6.46 -5.06 -9.61
N TYR A 131 -7.23 -6.10 -9.36
CA TYR A 131 -8.38 -6.45 -10.20
C TYR A 131 -9.66 -6.39 -9.38
N GLY A 132 -10.67 -5.68 -9.89
CA GLY A 132 -12.02 -5.71 -9.34
C GLY A 132 -12.97 -6.38 -10.35
N LYS A 133 -13.93 -7.18 -9.87
CA LYS A 133 -14.98 -7.79 -10.69
C LYS A 133 -16.33 -7.16 -10.34
N ARG A 134 -16.61 -6.03 -10.94
CA ARG A 134 -17.93 -5.40 -11.01
C ARG A 134 -18.02 -4.62 -12.33
N GLU A 135 -19.21 -4.19 -12.74
CA GLU A 135 -19.49 -3.59 -14.06
C GLU A 135 -18.63 -2.37 -14.45
N LYS A 136 -17.94 -1.73 -13.50
CA LYS A 136 -16.90 -0.71 -13.76
C LYS A 136 -15.81 -0.77 -12.70
N VAL A 137 -14.62 -1.17 -13.09
CA VAL A 137 -13.42 -1.11 -12.25
C VAL A 137 -12.69 0.19 -12.54
N ILE A 138 -12.47 1.00 -11.52
CA ILE A 138 -11.58 2.16 -11.59
C ILE A 138 -10.40 1.88 -10.66
N ILE A 139 -9.24 1.58 -11.24
CA ILE A 139 -7.98 1.44 -10.51
C ILE A 139 -7.25 2.79 -10.59
N PHE A 140 -6.89 3.34 -9.45
CA PHE A 140 -6.10 4.56 -9.38
C PHE A 140 -4.62 4.20 -9.24
N ASN A 141 -3.81 4.56 -10.24
CA ASN A 141 -2.37 4.63 -10.06
C ASN A 141 -2.04 5.94 -9.33
N ILE A 142 -1.30 5.85 -8.25
CA ILE A 142 -0.83 7.05 -7.52
C ILE A 142 0.15 7.82 -8.42
N TYR A 143 0.98 7.09 -9.18
CA TYR A 143 1.85 7.66 -10.22
C TYR A 143 1.81 6.75 -11.46
N PRO A 144 1.18 7.16 -12.57
CA PRO A 144 1.10 6.33 -13.77
C PRO A 144 2.48 6.08 -14.43
N ASP A 145 3.47 6.96 -14.21
CA ASP A 145 4.73 6.96 -14.96
C ASP A 145 6.01 7.19 -14.12
N ARG A 146 5.94 7.13 -12.79
CA ARG A 146 7.12 7.33 -11.94
C ARG A 146 7.22 6.31 -10.82
N LYS A 147 8.41 5.72 -10.65
CA LYS A 147 8.79 5.09 -9.38
C LYS A 147 8.91 6.19 -8.34
N ILE A 148 8.30 6.04 -7.17
CA ILE A 148 8.60 6.92 -6.04
C ILE A 148 10.02 6.54 -5.59
N LEU A 149 10.94 7.50 -5.77
CA LEU A 149 12.36 7.50 -5.41
C LEU A 149 13.19 6.35 -5.98
#